data_5a286309ada052a94678ab7521d3cc73
#
_entry.id   5a286309ada052a94678ab7521d3cc73
#
_cell.length_a   1.000
_cell.length_b   1.000
_cell.length_c   1.000
_cell.angle_alpha   90.00
_cell.angle_beta   90.00
_cell.angle_gamma   90.00
#
_symmetry.space_group_name_H-M   'P 1'
#
loop_
_entity.id
_entity.type
_entity.pdbx_description
1 polymer ?
#
loop_
_entity_poly.entity_id
_entity_poly.type
_entity_poly.pdbx_seq_one_letter_code
_entity_poly.pdbx_strand_id
1 'polypeptide(L)'
;PRSKIPGRVDITQRPFSIESRRYFGDWEIDLVEGSKGTGFILSMVERKSRYSIFEKLGNKKAATVSDAMIRRLWPFKTRSLTYDNGLEFAGHLEVGRELGAKGYFCAPYHSWEKGLVENHNGLLRQYYPKGSSFETINERSIAQVEEQINDRPRKLLEYASPMDYLNRLTAA
;
A
#
# COMPACT_ATOMS: atom_id res chain seq x y z
N PRO A 1 7.25 11.46 25.50
CA PRO A 1 8.07 10.54 24.72
C PRO A 1 7.28 10.07 23.51
N ARG A 2 7.81 10.30 22.31
CA ARG A 2 7.21 9.75 21.10
C ARG A 2 7.29 8.24 21.21
N SER A 3 6.14 7.54 21.15
CA SER A 3 6.10 6.09 21.07
C SER A 3 6.89 5.68 19.82
N LYS A 4 7.99 4.99 20.04
CA LYS A 4 8.85 4.54 18.94
C LYS A 4 8.27 3.26 18.35
N ILE A 5 8.22 3.18 17.03
CA ILE A 5 7.89 1.93 16.34
C ILE A 5 9.01 0.93 16.62
N PRO A 6 8.72 -0.24 17.21
CA PRO A 6 9.76 -1.22 17.55
C PRO A 6 10.45 -1.76 16.29
N GLY A 7 11.77 -1.92 16.34
CA GLY A 7 12.53 -2.53 15.24
C GLY A 7 12.50 -1.78 13.90
N ARG A 8 12.20 -0.49 13.95
CA ARG A 8 12.14 0.38 12.78
C ARG A 8 13.47 0.39 12.02
N VAL A 9 13.43 0.13 10.71
CA VAL A 9 14.57 0.26 9.81
C VAL A 9 14.32 1.45 8.89
N ASP A 10 15.27 2.36 8.82
CA ASP A 10 15.15 3.58 8.00
C ASP A 10 15.22 3.24 6.50
N ILE A 11 14.49 4.01 5.68
CA ILE A 11 14.45 3.85 4.22
C ILE A 11 15.84 4.01 3.57
N THR A 12 16.76 4.73 4.22
CA THR A 12 18.13 4.87 3.75
C THR A 12 18.90 3.53 3.69
N GLN A 13 18.44 2.53 4.44
CA GLN A 13 18.99 1.17 4.43
C GLN A 13 18.32 0.28 3.35
N ARG A 14 17.34 0.82 2.62
CA ARG A 14 16.64 0.08 1.57
C ARG A 14 17.59 -0.20 0.39
N PRO A 15 17.70 -1.45 -0.08
CA PRO A 15 18.58 -1.79 -1.21
C PRO A 15 18.18 -1.08 -2.51
N PHE A 16 19.16 -0.73 -3.32
CA PHE A 16 18.95 -0.10 -4.63
C PHE A 16 18.05 -0.94 -5.56
N SER A 17 18.05 -2.26 -5.42
CA SER A 17 17.18 -3.14 -6.20
C SER A 17 15.68 -2.85 -6.00
N ILE A 18 15.30 -2.30 -4.86
CA ILE A 18 13.94 -1.84 -4.59
C ILE A 18 13.69 -0.51 -5.28
N GLU A 19 14.64 0.42 -5.17
CA GLU A 19 14.57 1.74 -5.79
C GLU A 19 14.44 1.64 -7.31
N SER A 20 15.22 0.75 -7.92
CA SER A 20 15.22 0.52 -9.38
C SER A 20 13.98 -0.22 -9.90
N ARG A 21 13.08 -0.68 -9.02
CA ARG A 21 11.87 -1.43 -9.38
C ARG A 21 12.15 -2.67 -10.23
N ARG A 22 13.29 -3.30 -10.01
CA ARG A 22 13.77 -4.42 -10.83
C ARG A 22 12.93 -5.68 -10.66
N TYR A 23 12.47 -5.94 -9.43
CA TYR A 23 11.78 -7.16 -9.09
C TYR A 23 10.35 -6.88 -8.63
N PHE A 24 9.46 -7.83 -8.89
CA PHE A 24 8.12 -7.82 -8.32
C PHE A 24 8.16 -8.19 -6.83
N GLY A 25 7.29 -7.55 -6.03
CA GLY A 25 7.10 -7.87 -4.62
C GLY A 25 7.52 -6.75 -3.66
N ASP A 26 7.85 -5.58 -4.17
CA ASP A 26 8.19 -4.41 -3.36
C ASP A 26 6.97 -3.47 -3.30
N TRP A 27 6.36 -3.33 -2.12
CA TRP A 27 5.10 -2.62 -1.91
C TRP A 27 5.29 -1.33 -1.12
N GLU A 28 4.56 -0.29 -1.50
CA GLU A 28 4.38 0.93 -0.71
C GLU A 28 3.03 0.88 -0.02
N ILE A 29 3.01 1.20 1.28
CA ILE A 29 1.84 1.08 2.14
C ILE A 29 1.46 2.44 2.68
N ASP A 30 0.17 2.77 2.65
CA ASP A 30 -0.37 3.99 3.22
C ASP A 30 -1.78 3.77 3.77
N LEU A 31 -2.24 4.68 4.60
CA LEU A 31 -3.58 4.68 5.15
C LEU A 31 -4.28 5.99 4.82
N VAL A 32 -5.37 5.91 4.09
CA VAL A 32 -6.17 7.07 3.66
C VAL A 32 -7.35 7.22 4.61
N GLU A 33 -7.52 8.40 5.18
CA GLU A 33 -8.60 8.70 6.11
C GLU A 33 -9.80 9.34 5.40
N GLY A 34 -10.99 8.89 5.71
CA GLY A 34 -12.25 9.53 5.33
C GLY A 34 -12.55 10.77 6.18
N SER A 35 -13.75 11.33 6.06
CA SER A 35 -14.19 12.34 7.01
C SER A 35 -14.15 11.77 8.43
N LYS A 36 -13.99 12.65 9.41
CA LYS A 36 -13.75 12.28 10.82
C LYS A 36 -14.71 11.19 11.32
N GLY A 37 -14.14 10.08 11.77
CA GLY A 37 -14.89 8.97 12.36
C GLY A 37 -15.56 8.02 11.37
N THR A 38 -15.36 8.17 10.07
CA THR A 38 -16.02 7.34 9.03
C THR A 38 -15.19 6.17 8.54
N GLY A 39 -13.94 6.05 8.99
CA GLY A 39 -13.07 4.93 8.66
C GLY A 39 -11.89 5.30 7.77
N PHE A 40 -11.19 4.25 7.33
CA PHE A 40 -9.92 4.35 6.62
C PHE A 40 -9.92 3.41 5.40
N ILE A 41 -9.09 3.72 4.43
CA ILE A 41 -8.77 2.80 3.34
C ILE A 41 -7.27 2.52 3.42
N LEU A 42 -6.93 1.24 3.61
CA LEU A 42 -5.57 0.76 3.47
C LEU A 42 -5.23 0.70 1.98
N SER A 43 -4.17 1.38 1.58
CA SER A 43 -3.69 1.45 0.20
C SER A 43 -2.32 0.78 0.10
N MET A 44 -2.20 -0.20 -0.77
CA MET A 44 -0.97 -0.95 -1.00
C MET A 44 -0.69 -1.00 -2.49
N VAL A 45 0.48 -0.53 -2.92
CA VAL A 45 0.84 -0.45 -4.34
C VAL A 45 2.16 -1.17 -4.59
N GLU A 46 2.17 -2.10 -5.53
CA GLU A 46 3.37 -2.81 -5.94
C GLU A 46 4.18 -1.96 -6.94
N ARG A 47 5.48 -1.82 -6.68
CA ARG A 47 6.33 -0.81 -7.34
C ARG A 47 6.62 -1.10 -8.80
N LYS A 48 6.73 -2.36 -9.21
CA LYS A 48 7.05 -2.74 -10.58
C LYS A 48 5.83 -2.74 -11.49
N SER A 49 4.76 -3.40 -11.06
CA SER A 49 3.52 -3.55 -11.83
C SER A 49 2.56 -2.38 -11.71
N ARG A 50 2.72 -1.53 -10.69
CA ARG A 50 1.75 -0.49 -10.30
C ARG A 50 0.41 -1.06 -9.82
N TYR A 51 0.34 -2.35 -9.55
CA TYR A 51 -0.88 -3.00 -9.06
C TYR A 51 -1.24 -2.47 -7.68
N SER A 52 -2.50 -2.07 -7.52
CA SER A 52 -3.02 -1.49 -6.28
C SER A 52 -3.99 -2.43 -5.60
N ILE A 53 -3.91 -2.50 -4.28
CA ILE A 53 -4.86 -3.18 -3.40
C ILE A 53 -5.43 -2.14 -2.44
N PHE A 54 -6.75 -2.11 -2.31
CA PHE A 54 -7.44 -1.23 -1.38
C PHE A 54 -8.36 -2.04 -0.47
N GLU A 55 -8.35 -1.72 0.82
CA GLU A 55 -9.28 -2.33 1.78
C GLU A 55 -9.80 -1.29 2.76
N LYS A 56 -11.11 -1.27 2.96
CA LYS A 56 -11.72 -0.43 3.98
C LYS A 56 -11.49 -1.01 5.36
N LEU A 57 -11.06 -0.17 6.29
CA LEU A 57 -10.88 -0.48 7.70
C LEU A 57 -11.76 0.42 8.57
N GLY A 58 -12.36 -0.16 9.60
CA GLY A 58 -13.17 0.59 10.56
C GLY A 58 -12.35 1.43 11.54
N ASN A 59 -11.08 1.07 11.75
CA ASN A 59 -10.15 1.75 12.64
C ASN A 59 -8.72 1.61 12.15
N LYS A 60 -7.81 2.36 12.77
CA LYS A 60 -6.37 2.32 12.45
C LYS A 60 -5.51 1.68 13.56
N LYS A 61 -6.09 0.77 14.33
CA LYS A 61 -5.32 -0.01 15.31
C LYS A 61 -4.29 -0.87 14.59
N ALA A 62 -3.09 -0.96 15.15
CA ALA A 62 -1.99 -1.72 14.55
C ALA A 62 -2.38 -3.17 14.24
N ALA A 63 -3.14 -3.83 15.11
CA ALA A 63 -3.63 -5.19 14.87
C ALA A 63 -4.57 -5.27 13.66
N THR A 64 -5.50 -4.33 13.51
CA THR A 64 -6.43 -4.28 12.38
C THR A 64 -5.70 -4.08 11.06
N VAL A 65 -4.76 -3.17 11.03
CA VAL A 65 -3.94 -2.88 9.84
C VAL A 65 -3.06 -4.06 9.48
N SER A 66 -2.38 -4.66 10.46
CA SER A 66 -1.51 -5.82 10.26
C SER A 66 -2.27 -7.03 9.71
N ASP A 67 -3.43 -7.35 10.27
CA ASP A 67 -4.27 -8.46 9.81
C ASP A 67 -4.72 -8.27 8.36
N ALA A 68 -5.14 -7.06 8.00
CA ALA A 68 -5.55 -6.73 6.65
C ALA A 68 -4.37 -6.85 5.66
N MET A 69 -3.20 -6.35 6.02
CA MET A 69 -2.00 -6.47 5.20
C MET A 69 -1.61 -7.92 4.95
N ILE A 70 -1.54 -8.74 5.99
CA ILE A 70 -1.17 -10.14 5.88
C ILE A 70 -2.17 -10.88 4.98
N ARG A 71 -3.45 -10.71 5.23
CA ARG A 71 -4.51 -11.39 4.46
C ARG A 71 -4.52 -10.98 2.98
N ARG A 72 -4.38 -9.70 2.68
CA ARG A 72 -4.46 -9.19 1.31
C ARG A 72 -3.18 -9.41 0.51
N LEU A 73 -2.02 -9.39 1.16
CA LEU A 73 -0.72 -9.61 0.49
C LEU A 73 -0.33 -11.09 0.42
N TRP A 74 -0.98 -11.96 1.19
CA TRP A 74 -0.68 -13.39 1.23
C TRP A 74 -0.64 -14.07 -0.16
N PRO A 75 -1.56 -13.76 -1.10
CA PRO A 75 -1.54 -14.37 -2.44
C PRO A 75 -0.39 -13.89 -3.33
N PHE A 76 0.28 -12.81 -2.94
CA PHE A 76 1.31 -12.16 -3.76
C PHE A 76 2.69 -12.39 -3.19
N LYS A 77 3.70 -12.37 -4.07
CA LYS A 77 5.08 -12.30 -3.62
C LYS A 77 5.31 -10.95 -2.93
N THR A 78 5.84 -10.99 -1.72
CA THR A 78 6.17 -9.80 -0.93
C THR A 78 7.62 -9.90 -0.50
N ARG A 79 8.45 -8.97 -0.99
CA ARG A 79 9.89 -8.88 -0.69
C ARG A 79 10.17 -7.77 0.31
N SER A 80 9.52 -6.63 0.11
CA SER A 80 9.67 -5.48 0.99
C SER A 80 8.37 -4.69 1.11
N LEU A 81 8.27 -3.97 2.22
CA LEU A 81 7.16 -3.08 2.55
C LEU A 81 7.74 -1.73 2.98
N THR A 82 7.31 -0.66 2.34
CA THR A 82 7.74 0.71 2.69
C THR A 82 6.59 1.46 3.32
N TYR A 83 6.80 1.97 4.54
CA TYR A 83 5.81 2.64 5.38
C TYR A 83 6.18 4.10 5.65
N ASP A 84 5.20 4.90 6.04
CA ASP A 84 5.46 6.13 6.78
C ASP A 84 5.70 5.84 8.28
N ASN A 85 5.85 6.88 9.11
CA ASN A 85 6.10 6.74 10.53
C ASN A 85 4.83 6.66 11.38
N GLY A 86 3.70 6.25 10.80
CA GLY A 86 2.43 6.09 11.50
C GLY A 86 2.46 4.92 12.49
N LEU A 87 1.89 5.13 13.67
CA LEU A 87 1.78 4.08 14.71
C LEU A 87 0.89 2.92 14.30
N GLU A 88 0.02 3.13 13.33
CA GLU A 88 -0.80 2.07 12.71
C GLU A 88 0.06 0.95 12.11
N PHE A 89 1.32 1.23 11.80
CA PHE A 89 2.29 0.26 11.28
C PHE A 89 3.22 -0.32 12.35
N ALA A 90 2.89 -0.15 13.63
CA ALA A 90 3.70 -0.70 14.73
C ALA A 90 3.80 -2.24 14.71
N GLY A 91 2.84 -2.93 14.08
CA GLY A 91 2.86 -4.39 13.90
C GLY A 91 3.71 -4.88 12.72
N HIS A 92 4.54 -4.05 12.13
CA HIS A 92 5.32 -4.37 10.92
C HIS A 92 6.26 -5.59 11.06
N LEU A 93 6.76 -5.88 12.26
CA LEU A 93 7.63 -7.05 12.48
C LEU A 93 6.86 -8.36 12.31
N GLU A 94 5.62 -8.43 12.81
CA GLU A 94 4.74 -9.58 12.60
C GLU A 94 4.38 -9.71 11.12
N VAL A 95 4.00 -8.63 10.47
CA VAL A 95 3.69 -8.61 9.03
C VAL A 95 4.89 -9.11 8.23
N GLY A 96 6.08 -8.60 8.52
CA GLY A 96 7.31 -9.01 7.84
C GLY A 96 7.62 -10.49 8.04
N ARG A 97 7.43 -11.01 9.26
CA ARG A 97 7.64 -12.42 9.57
C ARG A 97 6.66 -13.32 8.81
N GLU A 98 5.37 -12.98 8.83
CA GLU A 98 4.33 -13.78 8.17
C GLU A 98 4.46 -13.77 6.65
N LEU A 99 4.87 -12.65 6.06
CA LEU A 99 5.01 -12.51 4.60
C LEU A 99 6.42 -12.79 4.08
N GLY A 100 7.40 -12.99 4.97
CA GLY A 100 8.80 -13.15 4.57
C GLY A 100 9.39 -11.87 3.97
N ALA A 101 8.95 -10.69 4.43
CA ALA A 101 9.27 -9.40 3.85
C ALA A 101 10.03 -8.51 4.83
N LYS A 102 10.89 -7.63 4.30
CA LYS A 102 11.58 -6.60 5.07
C LYS A 102 10.79 -5.28 5.04
N GLY A 103 10.66 -4.63 6.20
CA GLY A 103 9.99 -3.34 6.33
C GLY A 103 10.98 -2.18 6.38
N TYR A 104 10.66 -1.09 5.68
CA TYR A 104 11.43 0.15 5.67
C TYR A 104 10.50 1.32 5.93
N PHE A 105 10.98 2.30 6.70
CA PHE A 105 10.21 3.48 7.09
C PHE A 105 10.80 4.74 6.50
N CYS A 106 9.93 5.57 5.92
CA CYS A 106 10.31 6.89 5.44
C CYS A 106 10.87 7.76 6.58
N ALA A 107 11.73 8.70 6.26
CA ALA A 107 12.15 9.71 7.21
C ALA A 107 10.93 10.55 7.66
N PRO A 108 10.92 11.08 8.89
CA PRO A 108 9.86 11.97 9.33
C PRO A 108 9.68 13.15 8.36
N TYR A 109 8.43 13.44 7.99
CA TYR A 109 8.05 14.51 7.06
C TYR A 109 8.56 14.35 5.61
N HIS A 110 9.00 13.14 5.22
CA HIS A 110 9.50 12.82 3.88
C HIS A 110 8.52 11.92 3.12
N SER A 111 7.26 12.30 3.04
CA SER A 111 6.21 11.51 2.37
C SER A 111 6.50 11.24 0.89
N TRP A 112 7.24 12.14 0.22
CA TRP A 112 7.67 11.96 -1.17
C TRP A 112 8.53 10.71 -1.43
N GLU A 113 9.09 10.09 -0.39
CA GLU A 113 9.81 8.83 -0.48
C GLU A 113 8.88 7.64 -0.83
N LYS A 114 7.54 7.86 -0.75
CA LYS A 114 6.48 6.94 -1.20
C LYS A 114 5.65 7.53 -2.33
N GLY A 115 6.29 8.17 -3.30
CA GLY A 115 5.59 8.89 -4.38
C GLY A 115 4.61 8.04 -5.18
N LEU A 116 4.85 6.73 -5.31
CA LEU A 116 3.97 5.83 -6.04
C LEU A 116 2.62 5.65 -5.32
N VAL A 117 2.63 5.33 -4.02
CA VAL A 117 1.38 5.16 -3.27
C VAL A 117 0.62 6.49 -3.16
N GLU A 118 1.30 7.61 -3.03
CA GLU A 118 0.68 8.93 -3.06
C GLU A 118 -0.04 9.21 -4.38
N ASN A 119 0.59 8.87 -5.52
CA ASN A 119 -0.04 8.99 -6.83
C ASN A 119 -1.29 8.11 -6.93
N HIS A 120 -1.23 6.87 -6.48
CA HIS A 120 -2.36 5.96 -6.49
C HIS A 120 -3.46 6.38 -5.50
N ASN A 121 -3.12 7.00 -4.39
CA ASN A 121 -4.08 7.64 -3.50
C ASN A 121 -4.81 8.80 -4.22
N GLY A 122 -4.13 9.53 -5.09
CA GLY A 122 -4.73 10.52 -5.98
C GLY A 122 -5.77 9.91 -6.93
N LEU A 123 -5.49 8.73 -7.48
CA LEU A 123 -6.47 7.99 -8.29
C LEU A 123 -7.67 7.52 -7.46
N LEU A 124 -7.43 7.01 -6.26
CA LEU A 124 -8.48 6.63 -5.30
C LEU A 124 -9.38 7.82 -4.95
N ARG A 125 -8.79 9.01 -4.79
CA ARG A 125 -9.52 10.25 -4.49
C ARG A 125 -10.44 10.74 -5.62
N GLN A 126 -10.28 10.23 -6.84
CA GLN A 126 -11.24 10.48 -7.92
C GLN A 126 -12.60 9.79 -7.65
N TYR A 127 -12.59 8.68 -6.91
CA TYR A 127 -13.80 7.95 -6.50
C TYR A 127 -14.28 8.39 -5.11
N TYR A 128 -13.37 8.66 -4.22
CA TYR A 128 -13.62 9.07 -2.82
C TYR A 128 -12.88 10.37 -2.52
N PRO A 129 -13.45 11.52 -2.89
CA PRO A 129 -12.80 12.81 -2.70
C PRO A 129 -12.39 13.08 -1.25
N LYS A 130 -11.37 13.89 -1.06
CA LYS A 130 -10.90 14.30 0.26
C LYS A 130 -12.06 14.94 1.05
N GLY A 131 -12.24 14.51 2.29
CA GLY A 131 -13.34 14.96 3.15
C GLY A 131 -14.64 14.18 2.96
N SER A 132 -14.73 13.24 1.99
CA SER A 132 -15.91 12.40 1.87
C SER A 132 -15.99 11.36 2.99
N SER A 133 -17.21 10.93 3.31
CA SER A 133 -17.45 9.86 4.27
C SER A 133 -17.11 8.50 3.67
N PHE A 134 -16.40 7.69 4.46
CA PHE A 134 -16.15 6.29 4.10
C PHE A 134 -17.16 5.31 4.72
N GLU A 135 -18.16 5.83 5.45
CA GLU A 135 -19.11 5.00 6.19
C GLU A 135 -19.91 4.08 5.29
N THR A 136 -20.27 4.54 4.08
CA THR A 136 -21.06 3.78 3.11
C THR A 136 -20.23 2.90 2.18
N ILE A 137 -18.92 2.97 2.24
CA ILE A 137 -18.03 2.11 1.43
C ILE A 137 -18.12 0.68 1.94
N ASN A 138 -18.53 -0.25 1.09
CA ASN A 138 -18.56 -1.67 1.39
C ASN A 138 -17.51 -2.44 0.58
N GLU A 139 -17.33 -3.73 0.86
CA GLU A 139 -16.33 -4.57 0.18
C GLU A 139 -16.53 -4.61 -1.34
N ARG A 140 -17.78 -4.63 -1.80
CA ARG A 140 -18.09 -4.67 -3.23
C ARG A 140 -17.72 -3.36 -3.92
N SER A 141 -18.06 -2.21 -3.34
CA SER A 141 -17.75 -0.91 -3.93
C SER A 141 -16.25 -0.64 -4.01
N ILE A 142 -15.50 -0.97 -2.95
CA ILE A 142 -14.05 -0.78 -2.97
C ILE A 142 -13.36 -1.75 -3.94
N ALA A 143 -13.86 -2.99 -4.07
CA ALA A 143 -13.35 -3.96 -5.03
C ALA A 143 -13.55 -3.48 -6.48
N GLN A 144 -14.68 -2.85 -6.79
CA GLN A 144 -14.94 -2.26 -8.11
C GLN A 144 -13.97 -1.11 -8.42
N VAL A 145 -13.68 -0.26 -7.45
CA VAL A 145 -12.69 0.82 -7.60
C VAL A 145 -11.29 0.26 -7.82
N GLU A 146 -10.89 -0.74 -7.05
CA GLU A 146 -9.62 -1.44 -7.21
C GLU A 146 -9.48 -2.01 -8.62
N GLU A 147 -10.49 -2.71 -9.12
CA GLU A 147 -10.52 -3.25 -10.48
C GLU A 147 -10.38 -2.16 -11.54
N GLN A 148 -11.14 -1.07 -11.43
CA GLN A 148 -11.07 0.04 -12.38
C GLN A 148 -9.70 0.71 -12.41
N ILE A 149 -9.06 0.92 -11.26
CA ILE A 149 -7.72 1.50 -11.18
C ILE A 149 -6.68 0.55 -11.80
N ASN A 150 -6.79 -0.75 -11.55
CA ASN A 150 -5.87 -1.74 -12.08
C ASN A 150 -6.06 -2.04 -13.58
N ASP A 151 -7.21 -1.70 -14.14
CA ASP A 151 -7.49 -1.84 -15.58
C ASP A 151 -7.11 -0.62 -16.42
N ARG A 152 -6.70 0.48 -15.79
CA ARG A 152 -6.28 1.68 -16.53
C ARG A 152 -4.92 1.49 -17.19
N PRO A 153 -4.81 1.73 -18.52
CA PRO A 153 -3.52 1.79 -19.20
C PRO A 153 -2.58 2.84 -18.56
N ARG A 154 -1.31 2.48 -18.42
CA ARG A 154 -0.30 3.34 -17.83
C ARG A 154 0.82 3.58 -18.85
N LYS A 155 1.13 4.85 -19.09
CA LYS A 155 2.24 5.22 -19.98
C LYS A 155 3.56 4.57 -19.56
N LEU A 156 3.84 4.53 -18.26
CA LEU A 156 5.05 3.92 -17.69
C LEU A 156 5.10 2.39 -17.85
N LEU A 157 4.00 1.76 -18.22
CA LEU A 157 3.89 0.32 -18.52
C LEU A 157 3.68 0.09 -20.01
N GLU A 158 4.11 1.03 -20.87
CA GLU A 158 3.91 0.97 -22.32
C GLU A 158 2.42 0.80 -22.69
N TYR A 159 1.54 1.49 -21.97
CA TYR A 159 0.08 1.48 -22.06
C TYR A 159 -0.59 0.16 -21.66
N ALA A 160 0.14 -0.81 -21.11
CA ALA A 160 -0.49 -1.91 -20.40
C ALA A 160 -1.15 -1.42 -19.11
N SER A 161 -2.23 -2.08 -18.69
CA SER A 161 -2.78 -1.86 -17.36
C SER A 161 -1.93 -2.55 -16.30
N PRO A 162 -2.00 -2.14 -15.02
CA PRO A 162 -1.36 -2.88 -13.93
C PRO A 162 -1.76 -4.35 -13.87
N MET A 163 -3.03 -4.67 -14.13
CA MET A 163 -3.53 -6.05 -14.17
C MET A 163 -2.89 -6.85 -15.30
N ASP A 164 -2.82 -6.31 -16.51
CA ASP A 164 -2.19 -6.97 -17.65
C ASP A 164 -0.70 -7.22 -17.39
N TYR A 165 -0.02 -6.23 -16.81
CA TYR A 165 1.39 -6.34 -16.48
C TYR A 165 1.63 -7.40 -15.41
N LEU A 166 0.80 -7.44 -14.36
CA LEU A 166 0.84 -8.46 -13.31
C LEU A 166 0.64 -9.86 -13.91
N ASN A 167 -0.35 -10.02 -14.78
CA ASN A 167 -0.63 -11.31 -15.44
C ASN A 167 0.56 -11.81 -16.28
N ARG A 168 1.25 -10.91 -16.97
CA ARG A 168 2.47 -11.26 -17.72
C ARG A 168 3.60 -11.71 -16.81
N LEU A 169 3.79 -11.06 -15.66
CA LEU A 169 4.81 -11.43 -14.68
C LEU A 169 4.55 -12.78 -14.02
N THR A 170 3.28 -13.14 -13.82
CA THR A 170 2.88 -14.38 -13.14
C THR A 170 2.69 -15.55 -14.09
N ALA A 171 2.57 -15.32 -15.39
CA ALA A 171 2.46 -16.35 -16.43
C ALA A 171 3.81 -16.90 -16.88
N ALA A 172 4.91 -16.26 -16.48
CA ALA A 172 6.26 -16.66 -16.85
C ALA A 172 6.84 -17.73 -15.93
#